data_3e46299dd78d8071102373bd17343ab9
#
_entry.id   3e46299dd78d8071102373bd17343ab9
#
_cell.length_a   1.000
_cell.length_b   1.000
_cell.length_c   1.000
_cell.angle_alpha   90.00
_cell.angle_beta   90.00
_cell.angle_gamma   90.00
#
_symmetry.space_group_name_H-M   'P 1'
#
loop_
_entity.id
_entity.type
_entity.pdbx_description
1 polymer ?
#
loop_
_entity_poly.entity_id
_entity_poly.type
_entity_poly.pdbx_seq_one_letter_code
_entity_poly.pdbx_strand_id
1 'polypeptide(L)'
;KWVRVGTWKSWDANEVLVSEGEYVDGKKEGKWTWFEKGQDKGWQENYVGGTLNGKFHNLSVHAQNRGKGTYDNGTKTGDWEEYYGKEDGSLERKQSGAYVFGKKEGVWSHYKKNGRRVAEGPYKDDLKEGQWTEGPDIDFASRFYGSGPYVNNQKNGEWNYVAPRKNPTVKGFFTGGAPSGSWEVQYNKKKYTGAFEEVKKKVPKLNEYKF
;
A
#
# COMPACT_ATOMS: atom_id res chain seq x y z
N LYS A 1 23.75 -25.33 29.11
CA LYS A 1 23.34 -24.10 28.41
C LYS A 1 21.96 -23.69 28.94
N TRP A 2 21.83 -22.47 29.49
CA TRP A 2 20.54 -21.97 29.99
C TRP A 2 19.58 -21.73 28.83
N VAL A 3 18.34 -22.16 28.98
CA VAL A 3 17.26 -21.99 28.01
C VAL A 3 16.15 -21.18 28.66
N ARG A 4 15.64 -20.17 27.98
CA ARG A 4 14.52 -19.37 28.49
C ARG A 4 13.22 -20.19 28.48
N VAL A 5 12.50 -20.18 29.60
CA VAL A 5 11.21 -20.84 29.75
C VAL A 5 10.27 -19.99 30.58
N GLY A 6 8.95 -20.14 30.39
CA GLY A 6 7.92 -19.43 31.13
C GLY A 6 7.79 -17.94 30.75
N THR A 7 7.11 -17.19 31.59
CA THR A 7 6.83 -15.76 31.34
C THR A 7 8.08 -14.91 31.51
N TRP A 8 8.39 -14.11 30.51
CA TRP A 8 9.50 -13.18 30.47
C TRP A 8 9.01 -11.76 30.35
N LYS A 9 9.69 -10.87 31.08
CA LYS A 9 9.50 -9.41 31.00
C LYS A 9 10.86 -8.77 30.79
N SER A 10 10.88 -7.69 30.00
CA SER A 10 12.07 -6.85 29.87
C SER A 10 11.75 -5.40 30.18
N TRP A 11 12.72 -4.70 30.74
CA TRP A 11 12.61 -3.30 31.15
C TRP A 11 13.75 -2.50 30.50
N ASP A 12 13.51 -1.22 30.29
CA ASP A 12 14.57 -0.27 29.88
C ASP A 12 15.45 0.15 31.08
N ALA A 13 16.43 1.02 30.82
CA ALA A 13 17.34 1.54 31.85
C ALA A 13 16.65 2.42 32.92
N ASN A 14 15.40 2.82 32.69
CA ASN A 14 14.57 3.60 33.63
C ASN A 14 13.52 2.72 34.32
N GLU A 15 13.69 1.40 34.28
CA GLU A 15 12.77 0.40 34.87
C GLU A 15 11.36 0.43 34.28
N VAL A 16 11.20 0.94 33.05
CA VAL A 16 9.93 0.92 32.33
C VAL A 16 9.80 -0.41 31.58
N LEU A 17 8.68 -1.12 31.76
CA LEU A 17 8.40 -2.36 31.04
C LEU A 17 8.35 -2.10 29.52
N VAL A 18 9.17 -2.82 28.76
CA VAL A 18 9.27 -2.70 27.29
C VAL A 18 8.74 -3.91 26.55
N SER A 19 8.74 -5.10 27.15
CA SER A 19 8.08 -6.26 26.55
C SER A 19 7.73 -7.34 27.57
N GLU A 20 6.71 -8.12 27.24
CA GLU A 20 6.37 -9.33 27.97
C GLU A 20 5.83 -10.41 27.02
N GLY A 21 6.04 -11.67 27.42
CA GLY A 21 5.57 -12.84 26.67
C GLY A 21 6.10 -14.13 27.26
N GLU A 22 5.82 -15.22 26.62
CA GLU A 22 6.22 -16.55 27.08
C GLU A 22 7.34 -17.14 26.19
N TYR A 23 8.23 -17.89 26.83
CA TYR A 23 9.19 -18.75 26.17
C TYR A 23 8.93 -20.21 26.50
N VAL A 24 8.96 -21.05 25.46
CA VAL A 24 8.98 -22.50 25.55
C VAL A 24 10.26 -22.97 24.82
N ASP A 25 11.09 -23.72 25.52
CA ASP A 25 12.37 -24.25 24.98
C ASP A 25 13.23 -23.20 24.28
N GLY A 26 13.30 -21.98 24.85
CA GLY A 26 14.10 -20.89 24.35
C GLY A 26 13.49 -20.15 23.16
N LYS A 27 12.29 -20.51 22.73
CA LYS A 27 11.56 -19.88 21.63
C LYS A 27 10.38 -19.11 22.14
N LYS A 28 10.05 -17.99 21.52
CA LYS A 28 8.84 -17.23 21.82
C LYS A 28 7.63 -18.09 21.51
N GLU A 29 6.64 -18.07 22.44
CA GLU A 29 5.40 -18.80 22.30
C GLU A 29 4.22 -17.93 22.67
N GLY A 30 3.06 -18.11 22.00
CA GLY A 30 1.84 -17.38 22.27
C GLY A 30 1.95 -15.89 22.02
N LYS A 31 1.19 -15.12 22.78
CA LYS A 31 1.08 -13.67 22.65
C LYS A 31 2.26 -12.95 23.30
N TRP A 32 2.92 -12.11 22.52
CA TRP A 32 3.92 -11.15 22.96
C TRP A 32 3.39 -9.73 22.86
N THR A 33 3.64 -8.92 23.89
CA THR A 33 3.30 -7.49 23.94
C THR A 33 4.56 -6.69 24.09
N TRP A 34 4.69 -5.63 23.31
CA TRP A 34 5.71 -4.59 23.45
C TRP A 34 5.04 -3.29 23.86
N PHE A 35 5.68 -2.53 24.72
CA PHE A 35 5.18 -1.29 25.25
C PHE A 35 6.00 -0.13 24.72
N GLU A 36 5.35 0.98 24.39
CA GLU A 36 6.01 2.23 24.07
C GLU A 36 6.10 3.10 25.32
N LYS A 37 7.20 3.84 25.44
CA LYS A 37 7.41 4.75 26.56
C LYS A 37 6.24 5.74 26.70
N GLY A 38 5.58 5.70 27.86
CA GLY A 38 4.45 6.58 28.18
C GLY A 38 3.09 6.12 27.61
N GLN A 39 3.00 4.88 27.11
CA GLN A 39 1.74 4.30 26.64
C GLN A 39 1.40 2.99 27.38
N ASP A 40 0.14 2.83 27.75
CA ASP A 40 -0.34 1.61 28.45
C ASP A 40 -0.38 0.37 27.56
N LYS A 41 -0.30 0.53 26.24
CA LYS A 41 -0.33 -0.55 25.27
C LYS A 41 0.60 -0.23 24.10
N GLY A 42 1.44 -1.19 23.79
CA GLY A 42 2.26 -1.20 22.59
C GLY A 42 1.65 -2.08 21.50
N TRP A 43 2.48 -2.73 20.73
CA TRP A 43 2.04 -3.68 19.69
C TRP A 43 2.03 -5.11 20.20
N GLN A 44 1.31 -5.96 19.49
CA GLN A 44 1.13 -7.37 19.85
C GLN A 44 1.48 -8.24 18.64
N GLU A 45 2.16 -9.32 18.94
CA GLU A 45 2.52 -10.37 18.00
C GLU A 45 2.20 -11.73 18.62
N ASN A 46 1.89 -12.70 17.77
CA ASN A 46 1.71 -14.07 18.24
C ASN A 46 2.76 -14.97 17.61
N TYR A 47 3.26 -15.90 18.39
CA TYR A 47 4.31 -16.82 18.00
C TYR A 47 3.93 -18.28 18.27
N VAL A 48 4.41 -19.17 17.40
CA VAL A 48 4.44 -20.61 17.62
C VAL A 48 5.85 -21.08 17.33
N GLY A 49 6.51 -21.69 18.31
CA GLY A 49 7.87 -22.20 18.16
C GLY A 49 8.90 -21.13 17.73
N GLY A 50 8.70 -19.87 18.09
CA GLY A 50 9.56 -18.73 17.73
C GLY A 50 9.24 -18.07 16.39
N THR A 51 8.26 -18.57 15.66
CA THR A 51 7.83 -18.03 14.36
C THR A 51 6.52 -17.25 14.50
N LEU A 52 6.38 -16.10 13.86
CA LEU A 52 5.14 -15.34 13.85
C LEU A 52 3.99 -16.20 13.33
N ASN A 53 2.96 -16.37 14.14
CA ASN A 53 1.78 -17.17 13.80
C ASN A 53 0.54 -16.63 14.52
N GLY A 54 -0.51 -16.32 13.78
CA GLY A 54 -1.71 -15.72 14.32
C GLY A 54 -1.76 -14.19 14.17
N LYS A 55 -2.57 -13.54 15.00
CA LYS A 55 -2.83 -12.10 14.90
C LYS A 55 -1.56 -11.26 15.14
N PHE A 56 -1.40 -10.28 14.29
CA PHE A 56 -0.37 -9.24 14.36
C PHE A 56 -1.05 -7.87 14.45
N HIS A 57 -0.60 -7.06 15.39
CA HIS A 57 -1.12 -5.73 15.59
C HIS A 57 0.01 -4.81 16.05
N ASN A 58 0.67 -4.15 15.11
CA ASN A 58 1.73 -3.20 15.38
C ASN A 58 1.36 -1.83 14.84
N LEU A 59 0.89 -0.97 15.72
CA LEU A 59 0.51 0.43 15.44
C LEU A 59 1.45 1.43 16.12
N SER A 60 2.65 0.99 16.53
CA SER A 60 3.68 1.87 17.04
C SER A 60 4.12 2.89 15.99
N VAL A 61 4.16 4.16 16.35
CA VAL A 61 4.63 5.23 15.46
C VAL A 61 6.13 5.13 15.17
N HIS A 62 6.88 4.43 16.02
CA HIS A 62 8.32 4.19 15.88
C HIS A 62 8.66 2.88 15.15
N ALA A 63 7.67 2.01 14.92
CA ALA A 63 7.91 0.76 14.23
C ALA A 63 8.18 0.94 12.73
N GLN A 64 9.06 0.12 12.19
CA GLN A 64 9.29 0.06 10.75
C GLN A 64 8.12 -0.60 10.00
N ASN A 65 7.51 -1.63 10.61
CA ASN A 65 6.40 -2.40 10.04
C ASN A 65 5.11 -2.12 10.83
N ARG A 66 4.40 -1.07 10.44
CA ARG A 66 3.12 -0.72 11.04
C ARG A 66 1.99 -1.40 10.29
N GLY A 67 1.20 -2.18 10.99
CA GLY A 67 0.09 -2.88 10.36
C GLY A 67 -0.71 -3.73 11.32
N LYS A 68 -1.80 -4.25 10.82
CA LYS A 68 -2.58 -5.30 11.46
C LYS A 68 -3.01 -6.34 10.43
N GLY A 69 -3.02 -7.59 10.84
CA GLY A 69 -3.34 -8.72 9.98
C GLY A 69 -3.07 -10.04 10.68
N THR A 70 -2.80 -11.05 9.90
CA THR A 70 -2.51 -12.40 10.39
C THR A 70 -1.26 -12.95 9.71
N TYR A 71 -0.44 -13.64 10.49
CA TYR A 71 0.64 -14.48 9.99
C TYR A 71 0.28 -15.95 10.09
N ASP A 72 0.69 -16.72 9.11
CA ASP A 72 0.74 -18.17 9.14
C ASP A 72 2.19 -18.59 8.87
N ASN A 73 2.81 -19.22 9.88
CA ASN A 73 4.22 -19.65 9.83
C ASN A 73 5.19 -18.58 9.27
N GLY A 74 5.10 -17.36 9.78
CA GLY A 74 5.93 -16.22 9.38
C GLY A 74 5.51 -15.54 8.07
N THR A 75 4.45 -16.03 7.43
CA THR A 75 3.97 -15.55 6.14
C THR A 75 2.66 -14.76 6.32
N LYS A 76 2.55 -13.57 5.72
CA LYS A 76 1.29 -12.80 5.76
C LYS A 76 0.17 -13.57 5.07
N THR A 77 -1.02 -13.60 5.69
CA THR A 77 -2.23 -14.24 5.15
C THR A 77 -3.49 -13.45 5.50
N GLY A 78 -4.55 -13.62 4.70
CA GLY A 78 -5.82 -12.93 4.91
C GLY A 78 -5.72 -11.42 4.80
N ASP A 79 -6.68 -10.71 5.38
CA ASP A 79 -6.79 -9.27 5.28
C ASP A 79 -5.72 -8.54 6.08
N TRP A 80 -5.13 -7.53 5.46
CA TRP A 80 -4.10 -6.67 6.03
C TRP A 80 -4.40 -5.19 5.84
N GLU A 81 -4.07 -4.42 6.86
CA GLU A 81 -3.95 -2.97 6.79
C GLU A 81 -2.54 -2.55 7.20
N GLU A 82 -1.90 -1.72 6.39
CA GLU A 82 -0.59 -1.15 6.66
C GLU A 82 -0.69 0.37 6.78
N TYR A 83 0.20 0.97 7.60
CA TYR A 83 0.08 2.38 7.98
C TYR A 83 1.38 3.15 7.77
N TYR A 84 1.24 4.44 7.49
CA TYR A 84 2.28 5.44 7.68
C TYR A 84 2.26 5.92 9.13
N GLY A 85 3.43 6.17 9.73
CA GLY A 85 3.53 7.03 10.90
C GLY A 85 3.63 8.49 10.48
N LYS A 86 3.00 9.39 11.22
CA LYS A 86 3.10 10.81 11.05
C LYS A 86 3.98 11.43 12.15
N GLU A 87 4.48 12.64 11.93
CA GLU A 87 5.32 13.37 12.89
C GLU A 87 4.56 13.73 14.16
N ASP A 88 3.25 13.93 14.07
CA ASP A 88 2.37 14.19 15.22
C ASP A 88 2.03 12.94 16.05
N GLY A 89 2.64 11.80 15.73
CA GLY A 89 2.39 10.53 16.40
C GLY A 89 1.13 9.79 15.93
N SER A 90 0.36 10.34 15.02
CA SER A 90 -0.80 9.66 14.45
C SER A 90 -0.42 8.68 13.34
N LEU A 91 -1.35 7.79 13.04
CA LEU A 91 -1.21 6.82 11.95
C LEU A 91 -2.19 7.13 10.83
N GLU A 92 -1.75 6.93 9.59
CA GLU A 92 -2.60 7.02 8.43
C GLU A 92 -2.48 5.75 7.59
N ARG A 93 -3.60 5.24 7.09
CA ARG A 93 -3.61 4.04 6.27
C ARG A 93 -2.74 4.24 5.03
N LYS A 94 -1.84 3.30 4.78
CA LYS A 94 -0.95 3.27 3.62
C LYS A 94 -1.54 2.41 2.51
N GLN A 95 -1.98 1.21 2.87
CA GLN A 95 -2.61 0.28 1.95
C GLN A 95 -3.42 -0.77 2.71
N SER A 96 -4.39 -1.38 2.02
CA SER A 96 -5.16 -2.51 2.56
C SER A 96 -5.58 -3.46 1.46
N GLY A 97 -5.65 -4.74 1.79
CA GLY A 97 -6.05 -5.83 0.90
C GLY A 97 -5.67 -7.18 1.50
N ALA A 98 -5.83 -8.25 0.75
CA ALA A 98 -5.54 -9.59 1.20
C ALA A 98 -4.15 -10.07 0.74
N TYR A 99 -3.51 -10.86 1.60
CA TYR A 99 -2.35 -11.68 1.25
C TYR A 99 -2.75 -13.16 1.18
N VAL A 100 -2.22 -13.84 0.19
CA VAL A 100 -2.27 -15.30 0.06
C VAL A 100 -0.83 -15.79 -0.09
N PHE A 101 -0.39 -16.65 0.81
CA PHE A 101 1.00 -17.14 0.86
C PHE A 101 2.06 -16.02 0.78
N GLY A 102 1.82 -14.91 1.48
CA GLY A 102 2.74 -13.77 1.56
C GLY A 102 2.70 -12.81 0.38
N LYS A 103 1.91 -13.10 -0.65
CA LYS A 103 1.76 -12.28 -1.83
C LYS A 103 0.42 -11.54 -1.84
N LYS A 104 0.40 -10.32 -2.36
CA LYS A 104 -0.84 -9.58 -2.56
C LYS A 104 -1.73 -10.29 -3.55
N GLU A 105 -2.99 -10.47 -3.19
CA GLU A 105 -4.01 -11.11 -4.00
C GLU A 105 -5.33 -10.34 -3.90
N GLY A 106 -6.13 -10.33 -5.00
CA GLY A 106 -7.40 -9.63 -5.02
C GLY A 106 -7.27 -8.10 -4.94
N VAL A 107 -8.35 -7.43 -4.57
CA VAL A 107 -8.42 -5.96 -4.61
C VAL A 107 -7.61 -5.33 -3.47
N TRP A 108 -6.76 -4.39 -3.84
CA TRP A 108 -5.96 -3.57 -2.94
C TRP A 108 -6.26 -2.09 -3.12
N SER A 109 -6.39 -1.39 -2.00
CA SER A 109 -6.49 0.07 -1.96
C SER A 109 -5.20 0.67 -1.44
N HIS A 110 -4.72 1.74 -2.08
CA HIS A 110 -3.52 2.50 -1.71
C HIS A 110 -3.89 3.93 -1.33
N TYR A 111 -3.25 4.45 -0.29
CA TYR A 111 -3.53 5.76 0.27
C TYR A 111 -2.25 6.57 0.44
N LYS A 112 -2.38 7.87 0.52
CA LYS A 112 -1.31 8.80 0.88
C LYS A 112 -1.37 9.19 2.35
N LYS A 113 -0.29 9.82 2.84
CA LYS A 113 -0.19 10.28 4.24
C LYS A 113 -1.29 11.25 4.67
N ASN A 114 -2.07 11.83 3.77
CA ASN A 114 -3.23 12.66 4.05
C ASN A 114 -4.56 11.90 4.04
N GLY A 115 -4.53 10.56 4.01
CA GLY A 115 -5.71 9.69 4.00
C GLY A 115 -6.40 9.54 2.65
N ARG A 116 -5.95 10.25 1.63
CA ARG A 116 -6.58 10.18 0.32
C ARG A 116 -6.23 8.87 -0.39
N ARG A 117 -7.26 8.14 -0.86
CA ARG A 117 -7.06 6.98 -1.72
C ARG A 117 -6.53 7.42 -3.09
N VAL A 118 -5.45 6.79 -3.54
CA VAL A 118 -4.75 7.16 -4.78
C VAL A 118 -4.70 6.04 -5.81
N ALA A 119 -4.92 4.80 -5.43
CA ALA A 119 -5.07 3.72 -6.38
C ALA A 119 -5.90 2.59 -5.79
N GLU A 120 -6.60 1.88 -6.66
CA GLU A 120 -7.33 0.67 -6.29
C GLU A 120 -7.42 -0.25 -7.50
N GLY A 121 -7.21 -1.53 -7.26
CA GLY A 121 -7.35 -2.55 -8.28
C GLY A 121 -6.78 -3.89 -7.81
N PRO A 122 -6.97 -4.94 -8.61
CA PRO A 122 -6.56 -6.27 -8.25
C PRO A 122 -5.06 -6.50 -8.40
N TYR A 123 -4.52 -7.27 -7.47
CA TYR A 123 -3.24 -7.95 -7.58
C TYR A 123 -3.44 -9.43 -7.83
N LYS A 124 -2.50 -10.02 -8.51
CA LYS A 124 -2.30 -11.46 -8.62
C LYS A 124 -0.81 -11.73 -8.42
N ASP A 125 -0.46 -12.51 -7.40
CA ASP A 125 0.93 -12.83 -7.06
C ASP A 125 1.84 -11.59 -6.92
N ASP A 126 1.42 -10.52 -6.22
CA ASP A 126 2.09 -9.21 -6.08
C ASP A 126 2.14 -8.36 -7.35
N LEU A 127 1.62 -8.80 -8.47
CA LEU A 127 1.59 -8.06 -9.71
C LEU A 127 0.22 -7.39 -9.90
N LYS A 128 0.20 -6.12 -10.29
CA LYS A 128 -1.03 -5.45 -10.70
C LYS A 128 -1.59 -6.17 -11.93
N GLU A 129 -2.86 -6.56 -11.85
CA GLU A 129 -3.56 -7.29 -12.91
C GLU A 129 -4.99 -6.77 -13.06
N GLY A 130 -5.55 -6.77 -14.29
CA GLY A 130 -6.94 -6.33 -14.51
C GLY A 130 -7.18 -4.83 -14.33
N GLN A 131 -8.42 -4.45 -14.05
CA GLN A 131 -8.84 -3.04 -14.01
C GLN A 131 -8.37 -2.31 -12.75
N TRP A 132 -7.73 -1.17 -12.97
CA TRP A 132 -7.25 -0.27 -11.93
C TRP A 132 -7.85 1.12 -12.06
N THR A 133 -8.04 1.77 -10.92
CA THR A 133 -8.25 3.21 -10.84
C THR A 133 -7.07 3.85 -10.16
N GLU A 134 -6.58 4.97 -10.71
CA GLU A 134 -5.45 5.73 -10.17
C GLU A 134 -5.90 7.18 -9.98
N GLY A 135 -5.71 7.71 -8.79
CA GLY A 135 -5.96 9.11 -8.48
C GLY A 135 -4.76 9.98 -8.83
N PRO A 136 -4.92 11.31 -8.77
CA PRO A 136 -3.82 12.21 -9.02
C PRO A 136 -2.70 12.02 -8.00
N ASP A 137 -1.49 11.95 -8.50
CA ASP A 137 -0.30 12.05 -7.67
C ASP A 137 -0.22 13.43 -7.02
N ILE A 138 0.28 13.52 -5.77
CA ILE A 138 0.23 14.78 -4.96
C ILE A 138 1.14 15.87 -5.51
N ASP A 139 2.15 15.52 -6.28
CA ASP A 139 2.93 16.52 -6.98
C ASP A 139 2.01 17.21 -7.98
N PHE A 140 1.69 18.44 -7.72
CA PHE A 140 0.73 19.34 -8.35
C PHE A 140 0.58 19.24 -9.88
N ALA A 141 1.38 18.39 -10.54
CA ALA A 141 1.45 18.24 -11.97
C ALA A 141 0.45 17.24 -12.57
N SER A 142 -0.04 16.25 -11.86
CA SER A 142 -1.04 15.35 -12.45
C SER A 142 -2.32 15.30 -11.63
N ARG A 143 -3.31 16.10 -12.06
CA ARG A 143 -4.65 16.12 -11.46
C ARG A 143 -5.61 15.13 -12.13
N PHE A 144 -5.12 14.16 -12.89
CA PHE A 144 -5.97 13.17 -13.55
C PHE A 144 -6.32 12.00 -12.65
N TYR A 145 -7.56 11.59 -12.79
CA TYR A 145 -8.00 10.25 -12.40
C TYR A 145 -7.88 9.36 -13.63
N GLY A 146 -7.08 8.31 -13.53
CA GLY A 146 -6.90 7.33 -14.59
C GLY A 146 -7.65 6.04 -14.27
N SER A 147 -8.16 5.38 -15.31
CA SER A 147 -8.68 4.02 -15.18
C SER A 147 -8.35 3.21 -16.42
N GLY A 148 -7.93 1.97 -16.22
CA GLY A 148 -7.57 1.07 -17.29
C GLY A 148 -6.91 -0.20 -16.77
N PRO A 149 -6.64 -1.15 -17.66
CA PRO A 149 -6.09 -2.44 -17.29
C PRO A 149 -4.59 -2.42 -17.09
N TYR A 150 -4.14 -3.23 -16.14
CA TYR A 150 -2.76 -3.68 -15.98
C TYR A 150 -2.63 -5.14 -16.38
N VAL A 151 -1.49 -5.48 -16.92
CA VAL A 151 -1.01 -6.85 -17.12
C VAL A 151 0.42 -6.90 -16.59
N ASN A 152 0.70 -7.74 -15.61
CA ASN A 152 2.02 -7.90 -15.00
C ASN A 152 2.67 -6.56 -14.60
N ASN A 153 1.98 -5.71 -13.84
CA ASN A 153 2.41 -4.36 -13.41
C ASN A 153 2.55 -3.32 -14.52
N GLN A 154 2.23 -3.63 -15.77
CA GLN A 154 2.34 -2.72 -16.88
C GLN A 154 0.95 -2.30 -17.37
N LYS A 155 0.75 -1.00 -17.63
CA LYS A 155 -0.47 -0.52 -18.28
C LYS A 155 -0.59 -1.22 -19.64
N ASN A 156 -1.77 -1.80 -19.92
CA ASN A 156 -1.98 -2.54 -21.15
C ASN A 156 -3.45 -2.45 -21.57
N GLY A 157 -3.71 -2.04 -22.83
CA GLY A 157 -5.07 -1.78 -23.30
C GLY A 157 -5.50 -0.33 -23.14
N GLU A 158 -6.80 -0.10 -23.14
CA GLU A 158 -7.39 1.24 -23.12
C GLU A 158 -7.36 1.86 -21.72
N TRP A 159 -6.87 3.10 -21.66
CA TRP A 159 -6.87 3.91 -20.46
C TRP A 159 -7.65 5.21 -20.67
N ASN A 160 -8.46 5.55 -19.67
CA ASN A 160 -9.23 6.78 -19.64
C ASN A 160 -8.74 7.66 -18.50
N TYR A 161 -8.47 8.93 -18.80
CA TYR A 161 -8.01 9.92 -17.83
C TYR A 161 -8.95 11.12 -17.81
N VAL A 162 -9.32 11.55 -16.62
CA VAL A 162 -10.22 12.68 -16.42
C VAL A 162 -9.58 13.67 -15.44
N ALA A 163 -9.38 14.91 -15.90
CA ALA A 163 -8.95 15.98 -15.02
C ALA A 163 -10.09 16.49 -14.11
N PRO A 164 -9.80 17.13 -12.96
CA PRO A 164 -10.80 17.88 -12.22
C PRO A 164 -11.52 18.86 -13.13
N ARG A 165 -12.86 19.01 -12.95
CA ARG A 165 -13.73 19.80 -13.82
C ARG A 165 -13.87 19.25 -15.24
N LYS A 166 -13.52 17.95 -15.47
CA LYS A 166 -13.67 17.24 -16.75
C LYS A 166 -12.99 17.91 -17.94
N ASN A 167 -11.87 18.62 -17.73
CA ASN A 167 -11.15 19.29 -18.81
C ASN A 167 -9.64 19.35 -18.54
N PRO A 168 -8.79 18.66 -19.29
CA PRO A 168 -9.13 17.77 -20.40
C PRO A 168 -9.64 16.38 -19.96
N THR A 169 -10.22 15.64 -20.89
CA THR A 169 -10.37 14.19 -20.83
C THR A 169 -9.44 13.57 -21.87
N VAL A 170 -8.82 12.45 -21.52
CA VAL A 170 -7.85 11.78 -22.36
C VAL A 170 -8.19 10.30 -22.42
N LYS A 171 -8.21 9.74 -23.61
CA LYS A 171 -8.39 8.32 -23.87
C LYS A 171 -7.27 7.82 -24.76
N GLY A 172 -6.62 6.75 -24.39
CA GLY A 172 -5.51 6.22 -25.18
C GLY A 172 -5.19 4.78 -24.85
N PHE A 173 -4.26 4.22 -25.55
CA PHE A 173 -3.86 2.83 -25.43
C PHE A 173 -2.43 2.71 -24.92
N PHE A 174 -2.19 1.67 -24.16
CA PHE A 174 -0.86 1.23 -23.74
C PHE A 174 -0.60 -0.20 -24.20
N THR A 175 0.65 -0.46 -24.51
CA THR A 175 1.16 -1.82 -24.75
C THR A 175 2.45 -1.97 -23.98
N GLY A 176 2.52 -2.91 -23.04
CA GLY A 176 3.71 -3.13 -22.23
C GLY A 176 4.17 -1.89 -21.44
N GLY A 177 3.23 -1.08 -20.95
CA GLY A 177 3.52 0.15 -20.19
C GLY A 177 3.81 1.40 -21.04
N ALA A 178 3.98 1.26 -22.35
CA ALA A 178 4.26 2.38 -23.25
C ALA A 178 2.98 2.86 -23.96
N PRO A 179 2.80 4.19 -24.18
CA PRO A 179 1.72 4.72 -25.00
C PRO A 179 1.76 4.11 -26.42
N SER A 180 0.62 3.68 -26.91
CA SER A 180 0.49 3.03 -28.23
C SER A 180 -0.82 3.43 -28.91
N GLY A 181 -0.96 3.10 -30.19
CA GLY A 181 -2.18 3.32 -30.96
C GLY A 181 -2.61 4.78 -31.05
N SER A 182 -3.92 4.98 -31.24
CA SER A 182 -4.51 6.30 -31.38
C SER A 182 -4.98 6.83 -30.03
N TRP A 183 -4.70 8.10 -29.77
CA TRP A 183 -5.10 8.84 -28.59
C TRP A 183 -6.15 9.86 -28.92
N GLU A 184 -7.09 10.05 -28.03
CA GLU A 184 -8.15 11.06 -28.13
C GLU A 184 -8.07 11.99 -26.93
N VAL A 185 -8.08 13.28 -27.17
CA VAL A 185 -8.12 14.31 -26.13
C VAL A 185 -9.24 15.28 -26.42
N GLN A 186 -10.11 15.48 -25.43
CA GLN A 186 -11.06 16.57 -25.45
C GLN A 186 -10.57 17.71 -24.55
N TYR A 187 -10.30 18.86 -25.16
CA TYR A 187 -9.81 20.04 -24.47
C TYR A 187 -10.47 21.32 -25.01
N ASN A 188 -11.02 22.14 -24.13
CA ASN A 188 -11.68 23.41 -24.48
C ASN A 188 -12.70 23.25 -25.61
N LYS A 189 -13.61 22.27 -25.50
CA LYS A 189 -14.65 21.93 -26.49
C LYS A 189 -14.12 21.44 -27.85
N LYS A 190 -12.81 21.23 -27.99
CA LYS A 190 -12.19 20.67 -29.19
C LYS A 190 -11.74 19.23 -28.96
N LYS A 191 -11.80 18.42 -30.01
CA LYS A 191 -11.33 17.03 -30.02
C LYS A 191 -10.04 16.95 -30.86
N TYR A 192 -9.04 16.28 -30.29
CA TYR A 192 -7.76 16.00 -30.94
C TYR A 192 -7.54 14.50 -30.96
N THR A 193 -7.14 13.97 -32.10
CA THR A 193 -6.85 12.54 -32.30
C THR A 193 -5.53 12.36 -33.03
N GLY A 194 -4.86 11.25 -32.79
CA GLY A 194 -3.59 10.89 -33.43
C GLY A 194 -2.69 10.05 -32.51
N ALA A 195 -1.47 9.85 -32.93
CA ALA A 195 -0.46 9.24 -32.05
C ALA A 195 -0.21 10.11 -30.80
N PHE A 196 0.20 9.50 -29.68
CA PHE A 196 0.36 10.20 -28.39
C PHE A 196 1.19 11.49 -28.50
N GLU A 197 2.35 11.42 -29.12
CA GLU A 197 3.25 12.58 -29.27
C GLU A 197 2.67 13.68 -30.18
N GLU A 198 1.89 13.33 -31.20
CA GLU A 198 1.20 14.29 -32.04
C GLU A 198 0.10 15.04 -31.28
N VAL A 199 -0.72 14.30 -30.51
CA VAL A 199 -1.77 14.89 -29.70
C VAL A 199 -1.19 15.77 -28.61
N LYS A 200 -0.09 15.35 -27.99
CA LYS A 200 0.64 16.07 -26.97
C LYS A 200 1.20 17.41 -27.47
N LYS A 201 1.71 17.46 -28.71
CA LYS A 201 2.13 18.71 -29.37
C LYS A 201 0.97 19.67 -29.61
N LYS A 202 -0.21 19.15 -30.01
CA LYS A 202 -1.42 19.94 -30.24
C LYS A 202 -2.09 20.45 -28.97
N VAL A 203 -1.87 19.76 -27.84
CA VAL A 203 -2.42 20.11 -26.53
C VAL A 203 -1.30 20.19 -25.50
N PRO A 204 -0.53 21.29 -25.46
CA PRO A 204 0.65 21.44 -24.57
C PRO A 204 0.33 21.21 -23.08
N LYS A 205 -0.91 21.41 -22.66
CA LYS A 205 -1.40 21.11 -21.31
C LYS A 205 -1.13 19.67 -20.90
N LEU A 206 -1.05 18.72 -21.84
CA LEU A 206 -0.72 17.32 -21.57
C LEU A 206 0.71 17.11 -21.06
N ASN A 207 1.62 18.07 -21.32
CA ASN A 207 2.99 17.99 -20.78
C ASN A 207 3.06 18.13 -19.25
N GLU A 208 2.01 18.68 -18.64
CA GLU A 208 1.90 18.82 -17.20
C GLU A 208 1.47 17.52 -16.50
N TYR A 209 1.22 16.46 -17.27
CA TYR A 209 0.67 15.22 -16.75
C TYR A 209 1.59 14.02 -17.02
N LYS A 210 1.69 13.14 -16.03
CA LYS A 210 2.36 11.84 -16.17
C LYS A 210 1.28 10.80 -16.52
N PHE A 211 1.42 10.20 -17.66
CA PHE A 211 0.56 9.12 -18.14
C PHE A 211 1.14 7.75 -17.85
#